data_cd605b49bd9eb43b261c9bfb9818e372
#
_entry.id   cd605b49bd9eb43b261c9bfb9818e372
#
_cell.length_a   1.000
_cell.length_b   1.000
_cell.length_c   1.000
_cell.angle_alpha   90.00
_cell.angle_beta   90.00
_cell.angle_gamma   90.00
#
_symmetry.space_group_name_H-M   'P 1'
#
loop_
_entity.id
_entity.type
_entity.pdbx_description
1 polymer ?
#
loop_
_entity_poly.entity_id
_entity_poly.type
_entity_poly.pdbx_seq_one_letter_code
_entity_poly.pdbx_strand_id
1 'polypeptide(L)'
;MIKLIAFDLDGTLTQHKTMLETENRNVLTALSERYHLVMVGAGACMRIFRQMGGFPIDVIGNYGMQKGIYNDRTKSLDIEEASVPCDKESVDARVTALREKYGFTEFSGDNVQFHASGCITFPILGTTANAADKLEFDPDRSRRRAIYDDVCEVFSDYNVFVGGSSSFDMAPRPYDKRYALEKYAAENGYTLDEIAYVGDDYGRGGNDEAVYKSNIRFIKVDDYRKFPEIINAEGFLN
;
A
#
# COMPACT_ATOMS: atom_id res chain seq x y z
N MET A 1 7.40 -24.08 -6.13
CA MET A 1 8.11 -23.25 -7.13
C MET A 1 7.31 -21.97 -7.31
N ILE A 2 7.95 -20.79 -7.29
CA ILE A 2 7.24 -19.51 -7.45
C ILE A 2 6.64 -19.41 -8.87
N LYS A 3 5.41 -18.93 -8.94
CA LYS A 3 4.64 -18.70 -10.17
C LYS A 3 4.07 -17.29 -10.24
N LEU A 4 3.77 -16.68 -9.09
CA LEU A 4 3.23 -15.33 -8.96
C LEU A 4 4.23 -14.46 -8.18
N ILE A 5 4.55 -13.27 -8.71
CA ILE A 5 5.32 -12.27 -7.99
C ILE A 5 4.46 -11.02 -7.82
N ALA A 6 4.23 -10.63 -6.58
CA ALA A 6 3.49 -9.44 -6.21
C ALA A 6 4.46 -8.34 -5.77
N PHE A 7 4.15 -7.09 -6.09
CA PHE A 7 5.01 -5.94 -5.80
C PHE A 7 4.24 -4.83 -5.13
N ASP A 8 4.85 -4.22 -4.12
CA ASP A 8 4.54 -2.84 -3.78
C ASP A 8 5.14 -1.88 -4.80
N LEU A 9 4.77 -0.61 -4.76
CA LEU A 9 5.20 0.40 -5.72
C LEU A 9 6.14 1.44 -5.11
N ASP A 10 5.60 2.26 -4.20
CA ASP A 10 6.24 3.45 -3.66
C ASP A 10 7.31 3.08 -2.60
N GLY A 11 8.58 3.18 -2.92
CA GLY A 11 9.72 2.75 -2.10
C GLY A 11 10.34 1.44 -2.58
N THR A 12 9.56 0.62 -3.29
CA THR A 12 9.95 -0.71 -3.77
C THR A 12 10.40 -0.70 -5.24
N LEU A 13 9.58 -0.16 -6.14
CA LEU A 13 9.86 -0.09 -7.58
C LEU A 13 10.16 1.34 -8.05
N THR A 14 9.70 2.33 -7.30
CA THR A 14 9.85 3.75 -7.62
C THR A 14 10.21 4.54 -6.38
N GLN A 15 10.81 5.71 -6.55
CA GLN A 15 10.78 6.71 -5.50
C GLN A 15 9.31 7.10 -5.23
N HIS A 16 9.02 7.46 -3.99
CA HIS A 16 7.65 7.78 -3.58
C HIS A 16 6.96 8.78 -4.53
N LYS A 17 5.84 8.38 -5.12
CA LYS A 17 5.03 9.16 -6.07
C LYS A 17 5.76 9.59 -7.36
N THR A 18 6.81 8.87 -7.77
CA THR A 18 7.48 9.09 -9.06
C THR A 18 7.13 8.01 -10.06
N MET A 19 7.40 8.27 -11.34
CA MET A 19 7.21 7.29 -12.41
C MET A 19 8.21 6.15 -12.31
N LEU A 20 7.82 4.97 -12.78
CA LEU A 20 8.69 3.80 -12.91
C LEU A 20 9.85 4.11 -13.88
N GLU A 21 11.08 3.94 -13.39
CA GLU A 21 12.30 4.14 -14.16
C GLU A 21 12.52 2.98 -15.15
N THR A 22 13.24 3.29 -16.24
CA THR A 22 13.48 2.33 -17.34
C THR A 22 14.16 1.06 -16.86
N GLU A 23 15.10 1.15 -15.93
CA GLU A 23 15.85 0.02 -15.42
C GLU A 23 14.94 -0.99 -14.71
N ASN A 24 14.12 -0.53 -13.77
CA ASN A 24 13.16 -1.38 -13.05
C ASN A 24 12.07 -1.91 -13.99
N ARG A 25 11.65 -1.11 -14.98
CA ARG A 25 10.72 -1.57 -16.03
C ARG A 25 11.29 -2.75 -16.84
N ASN A 26 12.58 -2.71 -17.19
CA ASN A 26 13.23 -3.79 -17.94
C ASN A 26 13.26 -5.10 -17.12
N VAL A 27 13.52 -5.00 -15.81
CA VAL A 27 13.46 -6.15 -14.91
C VAL A 27 12.06 -6.74 -14.87
N LEU A 28 11.02 -5.92 -14.70
CA LEU A 28 9.63 -6.38 -14.73
C LEU A 28 9.28 -7.05 -16.07
N THR A 29 9.77 -6.53 -17.18
CA THR A 29 9.57 -7.13 -18.51
C THR A 29 10.18 -8.54 -18.57
N ALA A 30 11.42 -8.71 -18.11
CA ALA A 30 12.08 -10.02 -18.08
C ALA A 30 11.34 -11.00 -17.12
N LEU A 31 10.87 -10.53 -15.96
CA LEU A 31 10.09 -11.34 -15.04
C LEU A 31 8.76 -11.79 -15.64
N SER A 32 8.08 -10.91 -16.40
CA SER A 32 6.76 -11.21 -16.99
C SER A 32 6.80 -12.31 -18.06
N GLU A 33 7.98 -12.65 -18.58
CA GLU A 33 8.16 -13.77 -19.51
C GLU A 33 8.05 -15.15 -18.81
N ARG A 34 8.21 -15.18 -17.47
CA ARG A 34 8.34 -16.42 -16.68
C ARG A 34 7.34 -16.53 -15.54
N TYR A 35 6.86 -15.41 -15.04
CA TYR A 35 6.00 -15.33 -13.86
C TYR A 35 4.76 -14.49 -14.17
N HIS A 36 3.66 -14.81 -13.50
CA HIS A 36 2.55 -13.89 -13.40
C HIS A 36 2.95 -12.75 -12.45
N LEU A 37 2.69 -11.50 -12.85
CA LEU A 37 3.04 -10.33 -12.05
C LEU A 37 1.76 -9.60 -11.61
N VAL A 38 1.75 -9.05 -10.38
CA VAL A 38 0.65 -8.23 -9.88
C VAL A 38 1.17 -7.11 -8.99
N MET A 39 0.62 -5.91 -9.13
CA MET A 39 0.85 -4.81 -8.19
C MET A 39 -0.13 -4.89 -7.02
N VAL A 40 0.34 -4.66 -5.79
CA VAL A 40 -0.49 -4.62 -4.58
C VAL A 40 -0.15 -3.36 -3.78
N GLY A 41 -0.99 -2.34 -3.87
CA GLY A 41 -0.68 -1.03 -3.32
C GLY A 41 -1.79 -0.40 -2.47
N ALA A 42 -1.39 0.59 -1.66
CA ALA A 42 -2.30 1.41 -0.86
C ALA A 42 -3.12 2.40 -1.70
N GLY A 43 -2.63 2.79 -2.88
CA GLY A 43 -3.28 3.75 -3.75
C GLY A 43 -4.31 3.14 -4.68
N ALA A 44 -5.11 3.99 -5.33
CA ALA A 44 -6.08 3.57 -6.33
C ALA A 44 -5.41 2.93 -7.56
N CYS A 45 -6.06 1.91 -8.16
CA CYS A 45 -5.54 1.15 -9.31
C CYS A 45 -5.06 2.05 -10.45
N MET A 46 -5.85 3.04 -10.87
CA MET A 46 -5.47 3.94 -11.96
C MET A 46 -4.28 4.85 -11.61
N ARG A 47 -4.10 5.22 -10.32
CA ARG A 47 -2.91 5.95 -9.89
C ARG A 47 -1.67 5.08 -10.05
N ILE A 48 -1.71 3.87 -9.53
CA ILE A 48 -0.62 2.89 -9.62
C ILE A 48 -0.28 2.62 -11.08
N PHE A 49 -1.29 2.31 -11.90
CA PHE A 49 -1.11 2.01 -13.32
C PHE A 49 -0.45 3.16 -14.11
N ARG A 50 -0.87 4.42 -13.84
CA ARG A 50 -0.23 5.59 -14.46
C ARG A 50 1.22 5.77 -14.00
N GLN A 51 1.49 5.58 -12.71
CA GLN A 51 2.85 5.65 -12.15
C GLN A 51 3.75 4.56 -12.71
N MET A 52 3.20 3.39 -13.04
CA MET A 52 3.88 2.30 -13.76
C MET A 52 4.09 2.61 -15.26
N GLY A 53 3.66 3.78 -15.76
CA GLY A 53 3.75 4.14 -17.18
C GLY A 53 2.93 3.24 -18.08
N GLY A 54 1.78 2.74 -17.62
CA GLY A 54 0.92 1.83 -18.36
C GLY A 54 1.53 0.44 -18.60
N PHE A 55 2.43 -0.02 -17.74
CA PHE A 55 2.97 -1.38 -17.83
C PHE A 55 1.84 -2.41 -17.78
N PRO A 56 1.84 -3.45 -18.67
CA PRO A 56 0.77 -4.45 -18.74
C PRO A 56 0.82 -5.41 -17.55
N ILE A 57 0.16 -5.03 -16.47
CA ILE A 57 0.15 -5.76 -15.19
C ILE A 57 -1.18 -5.54 -14.48
N ASP A 58 -1.68 -6.56 -13.82
CA ASP A 58 -2.82 -6.45 -12.93
C ASP A 58 -2.48 -5.62 -11.69
N VAL A 59 -3.46 -4.89 -11.17
CA VAL A 59 -3.25 -4.00 -10.03
C VAL A 59 -4.32 -4.21 -8.97
N ILE A 60 -3.90 -4.51 -7.77
CA ILE A 60 -4.76 -4.48 -6.58
C ILE A 60 -4.47 -3.17 -5.86
N GLY A 61 -5.47 -2.29 -5.81
CA GLY A 61 -5.37 -0.97 -5.20
C GLY A 61 -6.22 -0.83 -3.95
N ASN A 62 -6.07 0.30 -3.24
CA ASN A 62 -6.82 0.63 -2.04
C ASN A 62 -6.87 -0.53 -1.04
N TYR A 63 -5.70 -1.13 -0.74
CA TYR A 63 -5.61 -2.25 0.22
C TYR A 63 -6.47 -3.48 -0.16
N GLY A 64 -6.78 -3.68 -1.44
CA GLY A 64 -7.63 -4.77 -1.94
C GLY A 64 -9.09 -4.40 -2.17
N MET A 65 -9.47 -3.14 -1.97
CA MET A 65 -10.82 -2.65 -2.27
C MET A 65 -11.01 -2.33 -3.76
N GLN A 66 -9.92 -2.23 -4.52
CA GLN A 66 -9.95 -2.14 -5.99
C GLN A 66 -9.15 -3.30 -6.59
N LYS A 67 -9.70 -3.95 -7.62
CA LYS A 67 -9.02 -4.94 -8.44
C LYS A 67 -9.10 -4.51 -9.90
N GLY A 68 -7.97 -4.17 -10.49
CA GLY A 68 -7.83 -3.78 -11.88
C GLY A 68 -7.14 -4.90 -12.66
N ILE A 69 -7.85 -5.49 -13.62
CA ILE A 69 -7.30 -6.50 -14.52
C ILE A 69 -6.87 -5.82 -15.81
N TYR A 70 -5.63 -6.06 -16.25
CA TYR A 70 -5.12 -5.46 -17.46
C TYR A 70 -5.84 -6.00 -18.71
N ASN A 71 -6.35 -5.08 -19.51
CA ASN A 71 -7.05 -5.39 -20.75
C ASN A 71 -6.16 -5.00 -21.95
N ASP A 72 -5.66 -6.01 -22.66
CA ASP A 72 -4.75 -5.82 -23.78
C ASP A 72 -5.37 -5.06 -24.97
N ARG A 73 -6.71 -5.10 -25.12
CA ARG A 73 -7.42 -4.38 -26.20
C ARG A 73 -7.48 -2.89 -25.95
N THR A 74 -7.77 -2.48 -24.70
CA THR A 74 -7.91 -1.09 -24.31
C THR A 74 -6.60 -0.48 -23.83
N LYS A 75 -5.57 -1.32 -23.58
CA LYS A 75 -4.29 -0.94 -22.94
C LYS A 75 -4.49 -0.20 -21.62
N SER A 76 -5.49 -0.63 -20.87
CA SER A 76 -5.91 -0.03 -19.60
C SER A 76 -6.38 -1.12 -18.63
N LEU A 77 -6.81 -0.72 -17.44
CA LEU A 77 -7.38 -1.62 -16.43
C LEU A 77 -8.91 -1.64 -16.51
N ASP A 78 -9.48 -2.82 -16.49
CA ASP A 78 -10.88 -3.03 -16.13
C ASP A 78 -10.96 -3.15 -14.60
N ILE A 79 -11.63 -2.18 -13.94
CA ILE A 79 -11.58 -2.04 -12.49
C ILE A 79 -12.89 -2.45 -11.86
N GLU A 80 -12.80 -3.37 -10.90
CA GLU A 80 -13.85 -3.67 -9.92
C GLU A 80 -13.54 -2.95 -8.61
N GLU A 81 -14.56 -2.38 -7.96
CA GLU A 81 -14.41 -1.64 -6.72
C GLU A 81 -15.40 -2.14 -5.66
N ALA A 82 -14.89 -2.37 -4.46
CA ALA A 82 -15.68 -2.62 -3.26
C ALA A 82 -15.79 -1.34 -2.44
N SER A 83 -16.90 -1.18 -1.73
CA SER A 83 -17.06 -0.11 -0.75
C SER A 83 -17.68 -0.65 0.54
N VAL A 84 -17.26 -0.10 1.66
CA VAL A 84 -17.79 -0.40 2.99
C VAL A 84 -18.37 0.91 3.55
N PRO A 85 -19.62 0.90 4.04
CA PRO A 85 -20.19 2.08 4.69
C PRO A 85 -19.30 2.54 5.86
N CYS A 86 -19.09 3.87 5.95
CA CYS A 86 -18.31 4.48 7.01
C CYS A 86 -19.21 5.38 7.85
N ASP A 87 -19.27 5.16 9.16
CA ASP A 87 -19.89 6.07 10.12
C ASP A 87 -18.97 7.27 10.36
N LYS A 88 -19.16 8.31 9.54
CA LYS A 88 -18.30 9.50 9.55
C LYS A 88 -18.30 10.23 10.88
N GLU A 89 -19.45 10.30 11.55
CA GLU A 89 -19.61 10.99 12.83
C GLU A 89 -18.84 10.26 13.93
N SER A 90 -18.99 8.94 14.03
CA SER A 90 -18.22 8.11 14.95
C SER A 90 -16.72 8.19 14.70
N VAL A 91 -16.28 8.13 13.42
CA VAL A 91 -14.86 8.23 13.06
C VAL A 91 -14.29 9.59 13.44
N ASP A 92 -14.98 10.67 13.13
CA ASP A 92 -14.54 12.03 13.46
C ASP A 92 -14.38 12.23 14.97
N ALA A 93 -15.33 11.75 15.77
CA ALA A 93 -15.24 11.77 17.23
C ALA A 93 -14.04 10.98 17.76
N ARG A 94 -13.77 9.79 17.23
CA ARG A 94 -12.60 8.97 17.60
C ARG A 94 -11.28 9.67 17.28
N VAL A 95 -11.16 10.29 16.12
CA VAL A 95 -9.97 11.07 15.74
C VAL A 95 -9.80 12.29 16.64
N THR A 96 -10.89 13.01 16.94
CA THR A 96 -10.86 14.16 17.86
C THR A 96 -10.34 13.76 19.24
N ALA A 97 -10.83 12.66 19.80
CA ALA A 97 -10.36 12.15 21.08
C ALA A 97 -8.86 11.77 21.06
N LEU A 98 -8.36 11.18 19.96
CA LEU A 98 -6.92 10.91 19.80
C LEU A 98 -6.10 12.19 19.71
N ARG A 99 -6.59 13.21 18.99
CA ARG A 99 -5.94 14.53 18.93
C ARG A 99 -5.80 15.18 20.30
N GLU A 100 -6.86 15.18 21.08
CA GLU A 100 -6.87 15.73 22.44
C GLU A 100 -5.89 14.96 23.35
N LYS A 101 -5.94 13.61 23.30
CA LYS A 101 -5.07 12.73 24.09
C LYS A 101 -3.57 12.99 23.83
N TYR A 102 -3.19 13.24 22.58
CA TYR A 102 -1.79 13.37 22.15
C TYR A 102 -1.35 14.80 21.86
N GLY A 103 -2.22 15.79 22.07
CA GLY A 103 -1.89 17.20 21.84
C GLY A 103 -1.77 17.59 20.37
N PHE A 104 -2.39 16.84 19.43
CA PHE A 104 -2.42 17.18 18.00
C PHE A 104 -3.61 18.10 17.66
N THR A 105 -3.83 19.13 18.48
CA THR A 105 -5.00 20.01 18.40
C THR A 105 -4.87 21.08 17.31
N GLU A 106 -3.65 21.40 16.88
CA GLU A 106 -3.41 22.35 15.80
C GLU A 106 -3.21 21.61 14.48
N PHE A 107 -4.15 21.82 13.56
CA PHE A 107 -4.11 21.22 12.21
C PHE A 107 -4.83 22.11 11.20
N SER A 108 -4.55 21.89 9.90
CA SER A 108 -5.09 22.69 8.80
C SER A 108 -6.01 21.85 7.91
N GLY A 109 -7.23 22.34 7.66
CA GLY A 109 -8.24 21.65 6.84
C GLY A 109 -9.06 20.65 7.63
N ASP A 110 -9.38 19.51 7.04
CA ASP A 110 -10.28 18.53 7.64
C ASP A 110 -9.59 17.70 8.72
N ASN A 111 -10.35 17.31 9.74
CA ASN A 111 -9.96 16.41 10.81
C ASN A 111 -9.68 14.99 10.30
N VAL A 112 -10.51 14.52 9.36
CA VAL A 112 -10.44 13.21 8.73
C VAL A 112 -10.64 13.36 7.22
N GLN A 113 -9.84 12.64 6.43
CA GLN A 113 -10.13 12.47 5.00
C GLN A 113 -10.90 11.16 4.80
N PHE A 114 -12.13 11.27 4.32
CA PHE A 114 -12.98 10.12 3.99
C PHE A 114 -12.86 9.78 2.52
N HIS A 115 -12.70 8.49 2.21
CA HIS A 115 -12.66 7.98 0.84
C HIS A 115 -13.96 7.24 0.49
N ALA A 116 -14.34 7.25 -0.78
CA ALA A 116 -15.56 6.61 -1.26
C ALA A 116 -15.60 5.09 -0.98
N SER A 117 -14.44 4.46 -0.92
CA SER A 117 -14.30 3.04 -0.57
C SER A 117 -14.64 2.70 0.89
N GLY A 118 -14.68 3.68 1.78
CA GLY A 118 -14.77 3.47 3.23
C GLY A 118 -13.40 3.49 3.93
N CYS A 119 -12.31 3.57 3.18
CA CYS A 119 -11.00 3.92 3.76
C CYS A 119 -11.05 5.33 4.35
N ILE A 120 -10.24 5.55 5.37
CA ILE A 120 -10.09 6.85 6.01
C ILE A 120 -8.61 7.19 6.18
N THR A 121 -8.29 8.46 6.19
CA THR A 121 -6.96 8.95 6.56
C THR A 121 -7.12 9.91 7.75
N PHE A 122 -6.36 9.65 8.82
CA PHE A 122 -6.17 10.57 9.94
C PHE A 122 -4.91 11.41 9.66
N PRO A 123 -5.03 12.62 9.11
CA PRO A 123 -3.89 13.49 8.83
C PRO A 123 -3.54 14.29 10.08
N ILE A 124 -2.45 13.96 10.78
CA ILE A 124 -2.10 14.60 12.06
C ILE A 124 -1.99 16.14 11.90
N LEU A 125 -1.35 16.61 10.86
CA LEU A 125 -1.25 18.04 10.54
C LEU A 125 -2.45 18.60 9.76
N GLY A 126 -3.45 17.75 9.48
CA GLY A 126 -4.61 18.11 8.67
C GLY A 126 -4.41 17.96 7.16
N THR A 127 -5.53 18.01 6.42
CA THR A 127 -5.54 17.72 4.98
C THR A 127 -4.82 18.78 4.14
N THR A 128 -4.84 20.04 4.58
CA THR A 128 -4.27 21.18 3.83
C THR A 128 -2.92 21.68 4.33
N ALA A 129 -2.29 21.02 5.33
CA ALA A 129 -0.94 21.34 5.75
C ALA A 129 0.04 21.24 4.56
N ASN A 130 1.04 22.14 4.54
CA ASN A 130 1.99 22.20 3.44
C ASN A 130 2.91 20.95 3.40
N ALA A 131 3.52 20.70 2.25
CA ALA A 131 4.32 19.49 2.03
C ALA A 131 5.60 19.46 2.87
N ALA A 132 6.21 20.63 3.12
CA ALA A 132 7.45 20.73 3.90
C ALA A 132 7.19 20.36 5.35
N ASP A 133 6.14 20.92 5.98
CA ASP A 133 5.77 20.60 7.37
C ASP A 133 5.44 19.11 7.52
N LYS A 134 4.72 18.53 6.53
CA LYS A 134 4.39 17.09 6.52
C LYS A 134 5.64 16.22 6.49
N LEU A 135 6.66 16.60 5.72
CA LEU A 135 7.92 15.84 5.63
C LEU A 135 8.78 15.98 6.88
N GLU A 136 8.78 17.17 7.50
CA GLU A 136 9.56 17.45 8.70
C GLU A 136 8.93 16.87 9.98
N PHE A 137 7.63 16.67 10.00
CA PHE A 137 6.87 16.28 11.19
C PHE A 137 7.37 14.96 11.84
N ASP A 138 7.55 13.92 11.04
CA ASP A 138 7.87 12.58 11.53
C ASP A 138 8.61 11.75 10.46
N PRO A 139 9.85 12.18 10.08
CA PRO A 139 10.56 11.60 8.93
C PRO A 139 10.94 10.13 9.13
N ASP A 140 11.18 9.70 10.35
CA ASP A 140 11.50 8.31 10.73
C ASP A 140 10.27 7.50 11.22
N ARG A 141 9.09 8.12 11.20
CA ARG A 141 7.81 7.55 11.66
C ARG A 141 7.77 7.21 13.17
N SER A 142 8.76 7.64 13.95
CA SER A 142 8.87 7.28 15.37
C SER A 142 7.72 7.84 16.21
N ARG A 143 7.29 9.08 15.95
CA ARG A 143 6.17 9.73 16.65
C ARG A 143 4.87 8.97 16.45
N ARG A 144 4.54 8.60 15.22
CA ARG A 144 3.32 7.84 14.92
C ARG A 144 3.40 6.41 15.43
N ARG A 145 4.57 5.77 15.34
CA ARG A 145 4.79 4.43 15.89
C ARG A 145 4.65 4.39 17.41
N ALA A 146 4.97 5.47 18.11
CA ALA A 146 4.82 5.56 19.57
C ALA A 146 3.37 5.47 20.03
N ILE A 147 2.41 5.91 19.22
CA ILE A 147 0.96 5.90 19.52
C ILE A 147 0.18 4.86 18.72
N TYR A 148 0.86 4.05 17.93
CA TYR A 148 0.24 3.14 16.96
C TYR A 148 -0.73 2.16 17.60
N ASP A 149 -0.38 1.58 18.75
CA ASP A 149 -1.25 0.61 19.44
C ASP A 149 -2.56 1.24 19.90
N ASP A 150 -2.51 2.45 20.44
CA ASP A 150 -3.71 3.17 20.86
C ASP A 150 -4.61 3.50 19.66
N VAL A 151 -4.01 3.88 18.53
CA VAL A 151 -4.79 4.10 17.29
C VAL A 151 -5.43 2.80 16.82
N CYS A 152 -4.71 1.68 16.86
CA CYS A 152 -5.27 0.36 16.53
C CYS A 152 -6.39 -0.07 17.47
N GLU A 153 -6.29 0.23 18.76
CA GLU A 153 -7.34 -0.08 19.75
C GLU A 153 -8.60 0.73 19.48
N VAL A 154 -8.46 2.05 19.29
CA VAL A 154 -9.58 2.97 18.98
C VAL A 154 -10.24 2.61 17.64
N PHE A 155 -9.47 2.15 16.65
CA PHE A 155 -9.93 1.76 15.31
C PHE A 155 -9.86 0.25 15.10
N SER A 156 -10.34 -0.55 16.08
CA SER A 156 -10.30 -2.02 16.01
C SER A 156 -11.12 -2.63 14.85
N ASP A 157 -12.04 -1.87 14.26
CA ASP A 157 -12.81 -2.16 13.06
C ASP A 157 -12.06 -1.89 11.74
N TYR A 158 -10.87 -1.29 11.83
CA TYR A 158 -9.98 -1.00 10.69
C TYR A 158 -8.64 -1.74 10.83
N ASN A 159 -7.97 -1.93 9.70
CA ASN A 159 -6.53 -2.16 9.63
C ASN A 159 -5.85 -0.79 9.53
N VAL A 160 -4.95 -0.49 10.46
CA VAL A 160 -4.30 0.82 10.59
C VAL A 160 -2.89 0.75 10.04
N PHE A 161 -2.48 1.75 9.28
CA PHE A 161 -1.13 1.87 8.72
C PHE A 161 -0.52 3.22 9.05
N VAL A 162 0.77 3.24 9.34
CA VAL A 162 1.56 4.47 9.46
C VAL A 162 1.86 4.98 8.05
N GLY A 163 0.85 5.63 7.46
CA GLY A 163 0.82 6.03 6.05
C GLY A 163 1.41 7.41 5.79
N GLY A 164 1.82 7.64 4.55
CA GLY A 164 2.33 8.95 4.13
C GLY A 164 3.44 9.50 5.01
N SER A 165 3.59 10.83 5.01
CA SER A 165 4.61 11.55 5.81
C SER A 165 4.11 11.97 7.20
N SER A 166 2.80 12.14 7.40
CA SER A 166 2.22 12.67 8.65
C SER A 166 0.81 12.16 8.94
N SER A 167 0.45 10.97 8.48
CA SER A 167 -0.91 10.43 8.64
C SER A 167 -0.91 8.98 9.11
N PHE A 168 -2.07 8.54 9.59
CA PHE A 168 -2.47 7.14 9.60
C PHE A 168 -3.46 6.92 8.48
N ASP A 169 -3.22 5.89 7.67
CA ASP A 169 -4.17 5.41 6.68
C ASP A 169 -4.87 4.17 7.27
N MET A 170 -6.15 4.04 7.02
CA MET A 170 -6.96 2.97 7.61
C MET A 170 -7.89 2.38 6.56
N ALA A 171 -7.87 1.07 6.43
CA ALA A 171 -8.79 0.33 5.58
C ALA A 171 -9.76 -0.47 6.46
N PRO A 172 -11.07 -0.50 6.14
CA PRO A 172 -12.02 -1.31 6.91
C PRO A 172 -11.59 -2.77 6.86
N ARG A 173 -11.74 -3.50 7.97
CA ARG A 173 -11.43 -4.94 7.96
C ARG A 173 -12.34 -5.70 7.00
N PRO A 174 -11.85 -6.74 6.31
CA PRO A 174 -10.51 -7.36 6.44
C PRO A 174 -9.42 -6.77 5.54
N TYR A 175 -9.69 -5.66 4.84
CA TYR A 175 -8.83 -5.14 3.76
C TYR A 175 -7.44 -4.72 4.24
N ASP A 176 -6.42 -5.39 3.72
CA ASP A 176 -4.99 -5.06 3.77
C ASP A 176 -4.29 -5.74 2.58
N LYS A 177 -2.99 -5.50 2.41
CA LYS A 177 -2.24 -6.10 1.28
C LYS A 177 -2.17 -7.63 1.35
N ARG A 178 -2.13 -8.22 2.54
CA ARG A 178 -2.13 -9.67 2.71
C ARG A 178 -3.46 -10.28 2.27
N TYR A 179 -4.58 -9.81 2.81
CA TYR A 179 -5.91 -10.27 2.43
C TYR A 179 -6.14 -10.11 0.92
N ALA A 180 -5.74 -8.96 0.37
CA ALA A 180 -5.84 -8.66 -1.04
C ALA A 180 -5.08 -9.66 -1.92
N LEU A 181 -3.84 -9.95 -1.55
CA LEU A 181 -2.98 -10.90 -2.29
C LEU A 181 -3.47 -12.34 -2.14
N GLU A 182 -3.86 -12.76 -0.93
CA GLU A 182 -4.40 -14.10 -0.69
C GLU A 182 -5.69 -14.33 -1.51
N LYS A 183 -6.57 -13.34 -1.55
CA LYS A 183 -7.81 -13.40 -2.36
C LYS A 183 -7.51 -13.48 -3.85
N TYR A 184 -6.63 -12.61 -4.36
CA TYR A 184 -6.22 -12.62 -5.77
C TYR A 184 -5.58 -13.96 -6.15
N ALA A 185 -4.70 -14.49 -5.31
CA ALA A 185 -4.06 -15.78 -5.54
C ALA A 185 -5.07 -16.92 -5.62
N ALA A 186 -6.02 -16.97 -4.69
CA ALA A 186 -7.07 -17.99 -4.69
C ALA A 186 -7.96 -17.91 -5.94
N GLU A 187 -8.35 -16.71 -6.38
CA GLU A 187 -9.13 -16.48 -7.60
C GLU A 187 -8.39 -16.93 -8.87
N ASN A 188 -7.04 -16.90 -8.86
CA ASN A 188 -6.18 -17.29 -9.97
C ASN A 188 -5.55 -18.69 -9.82
N GLY A 189 -5.93 -19.44 -8.79
CA GLY A 189 -5.49 -20.83 -8.59
C GLY A 189 -4.06 -21.00 -8.09
N TYR A 190 -3.48 -19.98 -7.44
CA TYR A 190 -2.17 -20.04 -6.79
C TYR A 190 -2.29 -20.42 -5.32
N THR A 191 -1.33 -21.22 -4.85
CA THR A 191 -1.12 -21.48 -3.42
C THR A 191 -0.10 -20.49 -2.83
N LEU A 192 -0.12 -20.28 -1.51
CA LEU A 192 0.74 -19.25 -0.89
C LEU A 192 2.24 -19.53 -1.05
N ASP A 193 2.64 -20.80 -1.14
CA ASP A 193 4.03 -21.21 -1.39
C ASP A 193 4.48 -21.01 -2.86
N GLU A 194 3.57 -20.69 -3.75
CA GLU A 194 3.84 -20.32 -5.14
C GLU A 194 4.01 -18.80 -5.34
N ILE A 195 3.89 -18.01 -4.25
CA ILE A 195 3.91 -16.55 -4.29
C ILE A 195 5.21 -16.01 -3.69
N ALA A 196 5.81 -15.02 -4.36
CA ALA A 196 6.78 -14.12 -3.77
C ALA A 196 6.20 -12.70 -3.74
N TYR A 197 6.46 -11.97 -2.66
CA TYR A 197 6.09 -10.57 -2.50
C TYR A 197 7.34 -9.71 -2.33
N VAL A 198 7.40 -8.60 -3.03
CA VAL A 198 8.51 -7.63 -3.00
C VAL A 198 7.99 -6.33 -2.41
N GLY A 199 8.60 -5.86 -1.31
CA GLY A 199 8.13 -4.67 -0.60
C GLY A 199 9.19 -4.03 0.30
N ASP A 200 8.93 -2.78 0.72
CA ASP A 200 9.83 -1.97 1.56
C ASP A 200 9.27 -1.66 2.96
N ASP A 201 7.95 -1.52 3.10
CA ASP A 201 7.32 -1.05 4.34
C ASP A 201 6.84 -2.19 5.25
N TYR A 202 7.77 -3.11 5.59
CA TYR A 202 7.52 -4.32 6.39
C TYR A 202 7.67 -4.12 7.91
N GLY A 203 8.06 -2.91 8.35
CA GLY A 203 8.19 -2.56 9.76
C GLY A 203 6.83 -2.40 10.46
N ARG A 204 6.87 -2.19 11.80
CA ARG A 204 5.65 -2.02 12.61
C ARG A 204 4.74 -0.90 12.09
N GLY A 205 3.51 -1.25 11.79
CA GLY A 205 2.51 -0.34 11.21
C GLY A 205 2.72 -0.05 9.73
N GLY A 206 3.70 -0.67 9.08
CA GLY A 206 3.91 -0.58 7.64
C GLY A 206 2.82 -1.32 6.86
N ASN A 207 2.57 -0.90 5.65
CA ASN A 207 1.48 -1.49 4.86
C ASN A 207 1.83 -2.88 4.27
N ASP A 208 3.12 -3.28 4.28
CA ASP A 208 3.60 -4.61 3.91
C ASP A 208 3.75 -5.54 5.12
N GLU A 209 3.61 -5.04 6.36
CA GLU A 209 3.86 -5.80 7.58
C GLU A 209 3.02 -7.09 7.64
N ALA A 210 1.75 -7.03 7.22
CA ALA A 210 0.86 -8.19 7.25
C ALA A 210 1.32 -9.30 6.30
N VAL A 211 1.84 -8.94 5.11
CA VAL A 211 2.44 -9.89 4.16
C VAL A 211 3.76 -10.44 4.72
N TYR A 212 4.63 -9.57 5.26
CA TYR A 212 5.90 -9.97 5.85
C TYR A 212 5.76 -10.96 7.01
N LYS A 213 4.70 -10.83 7.81
CA LYS A 213 4.39 -11.74 8.92
C LYS A 213 3.63 -13.01 8.50
N SER A 214 3.31 -13.15 7.22
CA SER A 214 2.63 -14.34 6.68
C SER A 214 3.62 -15.44 6.26
N ASN A 215 3.11 -16.52 5.67
CA ASN A 215 3.92 -17.59 5.09
C ASN A 215 4.33 -17.33 3.62
N ILE A 216 3.98 -16.16 3.06
CA ILE A 216 4.36 -15.76 1.71
C ILE A 216 5.87 -15.42 1.71
N ARG A 217 6.61 -15.90 0.72
CA ARG A 217 8.04 -15.53 0.55
C ARG A 217 8.14 -14.02 0.36
N PHE A 218 8.77 -13.33 1.32
CA PHE A 218 8.95 -11.88 1.30
C PHE A 218 10.37 -11.50 0.88
N ILE A 219 10.51 -10.63 -0.10
CA ILE A 219 11.75 -10.07 -0.62
C ILE A 219 11.81 -8.60 -0.22
N LYS A 220 12.81 -8.22 0.58
CA LYS A 220 12.99 -6.87 1.08
C LYS A 220 13.70 -5.98 0.07
N VAL A 221 13.15 -4.81 -0.19
CA VAL A 221 13.77 -3.77 -1.00
C VAL A 221 13.79 -2.49 -0.17
N ASP A 222 14.93 -2.19 0.46
CA ASP A 222 15.09 -0.96 1.28
C ASP A 222 15.50 0.26 0.43
N ASP A 223 15.85 0.05 -0.83
CA ASP A 223 16.17 1.09 -1.81
C ASP A 223 15.72 0.61 -3.20
N TYR A 224 14.72 1.25 -3.77
CA TYR A 224 14.14 0.90 -5.08
C TYR A 224 15.17 0.86 -6.21
N ARG A 225 16.29 1.59 -6.10
CA ARG A 225 17.38 1.58 -7.09
C ARG A 225 18.17 0.27 -7.10
N LYS A 226 18.10 -0.49 -6.00
CA LYS A 226 18.73 -1.80 -5.87
C LYS A 226 17.80 -2.97 -6.26
N PHE A 227 16.57 -2.66 -6.66
CA PHE A 227 15.61 -3.67 -7.09
C PHE A 227 16.18 -4.65 -8.13
N PRO A 228 16.87 -4.22 -9.21
CA PRO A 228 17.46 -5.13 -10.19
C PRO A 228 18.48 -6.10 -9.60
N GLU A 229 19.37 -5.59 -8.73
CA GLU A 229 20.41 -6.39 -8.08
C GLU A 229 19.79 -7.43 -7.14
N ILE A 230 18.79 -7.02 -6.36
CA ILE A 230 18.09 -7.89 -5.40
C ILE A 230 17.37 -9.01 -6.12
N ILE A 231 16.60 -8.71 -7.18
CA ILE A 231 15.85 -9.71 -7.95
C ILE A 231 16.80 -10.71 -8.65
N ASN A 232 17.95 -10.23 -9.14
CA ASN A 232 18.96 -11.11 -9.71
C ASN A 232 19.61 -12.02 -8.64
N ALA A 233 19.94 -11.49 -7.45
CA ALA A 233 20.49 -12.27 -6.34
C ALA A 233 19.52 -13.33 -5.81
N GLU A 234 18.22 -13.06 -5.84
CA GLU A 234 17.16 -14.01 -5.50
C GLU A 234 16.93 -15.11 -6.57
N GLY A 235 17.63 -15.03 -7.71
CA GLY A 235 17.62 -16.03 -8.78
C GLY A 235 16.40 -15.98 -9.70
N PHE A 236 15.62 -14.89 -9.70
CA PHE A 236 14.42 -14.80 -10.53
C PHE A 236 14.70 -14.48 -12.02
N LEU A 237 15.89 -13.97 -12.34
CA LEU A 237 16.31 -13.64 -13.71
C LEU A 237 17.12 -14.75 -14.39
N ASN A 238 17.46 -15.84 -13.67
CA ASN A 238 18.32 -16.94 -14.18
C ASN A 238 17.49 -18.12 -14.72
#